data_302dd63227035e05bf63ca57253e3004
#
_entry.id   302dd63227035e05bf63ca57253e3004
#
_cell.length_a   1.000
_cell.length_b   1.000
_cell.length_c   1.000
_cell.angle_alpha   90.00
_cell.angle_beta   90.00
_cell.angle_gamma   90.00
#
_symmetry.space_group_name_H-M   'P 1'
#
loop_
_entity.id
_entity.type
_entity.pdbx_description
1 polymer ?
#
loop_
_entity_poly.entity_id
_entity_poly.type
_entity_poly.pdbx_seq_one_letter_code
_entity_poly.pdbx_strand_id
1 'polypeptide(L)'
;MASSPALTVLYPGSFDPFHNGHLDVVSQAVELFGNVVVAVMHNPDKPSGLIPLAERVQLARQSTAHLSGVRVDAFAGLAVQAAAVAGAHFIVKGLRTPGDFEVEQQMAHTNHSVTGVRTVYLPCRADQAYISSRFIREIAQYGGRIDHMVPASVASALAGIFGKPSGGSEGSS
;
A
#
# COMPACT_ATOMS: atom_id res chain seq x y z
N MET A 1 9.97 18.18 -26.58
CA MET A 1 9.39 18.54 -25.26
C MET A 1 10.40 18.21 -24.18
N ALA A 2 10.80 19.19 -23.38
CA ALA A 2 11.64 18.90 -22.22
C ALA A 2 10.82 18.03 -21.28
N SER A 3 11.31 16.83 -20.95
CA SER A 3 10.70 16.00 -19.93
C SER A 3 10.76 16.77 -18.61
N SER A 4 9.62 17.02 -17.99
CA SER A 4 9.61 17.56 -16.62
C SER A 4 10.51 16.68 -15.74
N PRO A 5 11.31 17.28 -14.85
CA PRO A 5 12.15 16.49 -13.96
C PRO A 5 11.27 15.52 -13.17
N ALA A 6 11.68 14.27 -13.10
CA ALA A 6 10.96 13.25 -12.35
C ALA A 6 10.89 13.66 -10.87
N LEU A 7 9.68 13.75 -10.33
CA LEU A 7 9.45 14.05 -8.93
C LEU A 7 9.48 12.75 -8.11
N THR A 8 10.00 12.80 -6.91
CA THR A 8 9.93 11.68 -5.97
C THR A 8 8.77 11.91 -5.01
N VAL A 9 7.91 10.92 -4.87
CA VAL A 9 6.79 10.94 -3.92
C VAL A 9 6.87 9.77 -2.95
N LEU A 10 6.35 9.96 -1.73
CA LEU A 10 6.27 8.92 -0.73
C LEU A 10 4.84 8.38 -0.68
N TYR A 11 4.68 7.07 -0.77
CA TYR A 11 3.42 6.37 -0.51
C TYR A 11 3.52 5.57 0.79
N PRO A 12 3.09 6.12 1.94
CA PRO A 12 3.20 5.47 3.22
C PRO A 12 2.01 4.58 3.54
N GLY A 13 2.27 3.43 4.13
CA GLY A 13 1.26 2.51 4.61
C GLY A 13 1.85 1.37 5.43
N SER A 14 1.02 0.63 6.14
CA SER A 14 1.45 -0.58 6.86
C SER A 14 1.63 -1.77 5.91
N PHE A 15 0.85 -1.82 4.82
CA PHE A 15 0.88 -2.89 3.80
C PHE A 15 0.83 -4.30 4.40
N ASP A 16 -0.14 -4.54 5.25
CA ASP A 16 -0.31 -5.79 6.00
C ASP A 16 -1.66 -6.49 5.70
N PRO A 17 -1.79 -7.08 4.50
CA PRO A 17 -0.83 -7.17 3.39
C PRO A 17 -0.90 -6.02 2.38
N PHE A 18 0.09 -5.98 1.48
CA PHE A 18 0.00 -5.23 0.21
C PHE A 18 -1.08 -5.86 -0.68
N HIS A 19 -1.87 -5.07 -1.38
CA HIS A 19 -2.98 -5.55 -2.21
C HIS A 19 -3.15 -4.77 -3.51
N ASN A 20 -4.04 -5.23 -4.40
CA ASN A 20 -4.20 -4.65 -5.73
C ASN A 20 -4.61 -3.17 -5.71
N GLY A 21 -5.38 -2.72 -4.70
CA GLY A 21 -5.67 -1.29 -4.53
C GLY A 21 -4.43 -0.46 -4.20
N HIS A 22 -3.46 -1.00 -3.45
CA HIS A 22 -2.17 -0.34 -3.24
C HIS A 22 -1.35 -0.30 -4.53
N LEU A 23 -1.32 -1.40 -5.28
CA LEU A 23 -0.62 -1.48 -6.56
C LEU A 23 -1.16 -0.47 -7.57
N ASP A 24 -2.48 -0.29 -7.62
CA ASP A 24 -3.14 0.71 -8.46
C ASP A 24 -2.66 2.13 -8.13
N VAL A 25 -2.62 2.51 -6.86
CA VAL A 25 -2.12 3.82 -6.43
C VAL A 25 -0.65 4.01 -6.78
N VAL A 26 0.19 2.98 -6.58
CA VAL A 26 1.61 3.05 -6.95
C VAL A 26 1.77 3.24 -8.46
N SER A 27 1.00 2.52 -9.28
CA SER A 27 1.04 2.65 -10.74
C SER A 27 0.67 4.05 -11.20
N GLN A 28 -0.44 4.60 -10.68
CA GLN A 28 -0.85 5.99 -10.98
C GLN A 28 0.22 7.00 -10.53
N ALA A 29 0.81 6.80 -9.36
CA ALA A 29 1.84 7.70 -8.85
C ALA A 29 3.12 7.68 -9.71
N VAL A 30 3.53 6.51 -10.23
CA VAL A 30 4.65 6.39 -11.18
C VAL A 30 4.35 7.15 -12.47
N GLU A 31 3.16 6.98 -13.03
CA GLU A 31 2.75 7.67 -14.27
C GLU A 31 2.76 9.19 -14.12
N LEU A 32 2.33 9.70 -12.95
CA LEU A 32 2.21 11.14 -12.70
C LEU A 32 3.52 11.80 -12.27
N PHE A 33 4.34 11.12 -11.47
CA PHE A 33 5.49 11.73 -10.79
C PHE A 33 6.84 11.15 -11.22
N GLY A 34 6.87 9.95 -11.73
CA GLY A 34 8.07 9.24 -12.16
C GLY A 34 8.70 8.37 -11.08
N ASN A 35 8.97 8.91 -9.88
CA ASN A 35 9.60 8.13 -8.80
C ASN A 35 8.69 8.01 -7.57
N VAL A 36 8.52 6.77 -7.09
CA VAL A 36 7.70 6.46 -5.92
C VAL A 36 8.52 5.68 -4.89
N VAL A 37 8.53 6.17 -3.67
CA VAL A 37 9.03 5.42 -2.51
C VAL A 37 7.82 4.85 -1.77
N VAL A 38 7.61 3.54 -1.87
CA VAL A 38 6.63 2.82 -1.06
C VAL A 38 7.24 2.64 0.32
N ALA A 39 6.71 3.39 1.29
CA ALA A 39 7.22 3.39 2.65
C ALA A 39 6.39 2.44 3.52
N VAL A 40 6.97 1.27 3.83
CA VAL A 40 6.36 0.32 4.76
C VAL A 40 6.56 0.85 6.17
N MET A 41 5.51 1.48 6.69
CA MET A 41 5.54 2.12 8.00
C MET A 41 5.36 1.09 9.11
N HIS A 42 6.14 1.24 10.18
CA HIS A 42 5.99 0.44 11.37
C HIS A 42 6.18 1.28 12.64
N ASN A 43 5.54 0.86 13.72
CA ASN A 43 5.77 1.42 15.04
C ASN A 43 6.55 0.38 15.86
N PRO A 44 7.82 0.65 16.25
CA PRO A 44 8.63 -0.29 17.02
C PRO A 44 8.03 -0.64 18.39
N ASP A 45 7.21 0.26 18.96
CA ASP A 45 6.59 0.10 20.27
C ASP A 45 5.29 -0.72 20.23
N LYS A 46 4.83 -1.12 19.04
CA LYS A 46 3.62 -1.93 18.87
C LYS A 46 3.99 -3.33 18.37
N PRO A 47 3.17 -4.35 18.71
CA PRO A 47 3.32 -5.68 18.11
C PRO A 47 3.37 -5.56 16.58
N SER A 48 4.20 -6.38 15.95
CA SER A 48 4.19 -6.52 14.49
C SER A 48 2.76 -6.91 14.05
N GLY A 49 2.36 -6.47 12.85
CA GLY A 49 1.09 -6.90 12.25
C GLY A 49 1.07 -8.42 11.99
N LEU A 50 0.11 -8.86 11.18
CA LEU A 50 0.00 -10.27 10.79
C LEU A 50 1.28 -10.76 10.09
N ILE A 51 1.79 -9.95 9.16
CA ILE A 51 2.99 -10.26 8.38
C ILE A 51 4.19 -9.50 8.99
N PRO A 52 5.32 -10.17 9.25
CA PRO A 52 6.52 -9.52 9.75
C PRO A 52 7.00 -8.40 8.83
N LEU A 53 7.59 -7.34 9.39
CA LEU A 53 7.99 -6.14 8.64
C LEU A 53 8.86 -6.45 7.41
N ALA A 54 9.90 -7.29 7.59
CA ALA A 54 10.80 -7.64 6.51
C ALA A 54 10.07 -8.34 5.35
N GLU A 55 9.10 -9.19 5.67
CA GLU A 55 8.29 -9.89 4.67
C GLU A 55 7.31 -8.93 3.98
N ARG A 56 6.70 -7.98 4.69
CA ARG A 56 5.86 -6.92 4.07
C ARG A 56 6.65 -6.11 3.04
N VAL A 57 7.89 -5.74 3.37
CA VAL A 57 8.79 -5.05 2.44
C VAL A 57 9.08 -5.91 1.22
N GLN A 58 9.39 -7.19 1.42
CA GLN A 58 9.67 -8.12 0.33
C GLN A 58 8.46 -8.34 -0.59
N LEU A 59 7.27 -8.52 -0.01
CA LEU A 59 6.03 -8.68 -0.77
C LEU A 59 5.69 -7.42 -1.58
N ALA A 60 5.86 -6.24 -1.01
CA ALA A 60 5.67 -4.99 -1.73
C ALA A 60 6.69 -4.84 -2.88
N ARG A 61 7.96 -5.20 -2.67
CA ARG A 61 8.98 -5.20 -3.73
C ARG A 61 8.62 -6.15 -4.87
N GLN A 62 8.23 -7.37 -4.55
CA GLN A 62 7.81 -8.35 -5.56
C GLN A 62 6.58 -7.87 -6.35
N SER A 63 5.60 -7.29 -5.64
CA SER A 63 4.35 -6.80 -6.24
C SER A 63 4.57 -5.62 -7.19
N THR A 64 5.60 -4.81 -6.97
CA THR A 64 5.91 -3.61 -7.75
C THR A 64 7.11 -3.76 -8.68
N ALA A 65 7.71 -4.97 -8.77
CA ALA A 65 8.95 -5.21 -9.52
C ALA A 65 8.87 -4.90 -11.03
N HIS A 66 7.66 -4.93 -11.59
CA HIS A 66 7.40 -4.59 -13.00
C HIS A 66 7.30 -3.08 -13.26
N LEU A 67 7.24 -2.26 -12.21
CA LEU A 67 7.14 -0.80 -12.31
C LEU A 67 8.53 -0.16 -12.18
N SER A 68 8.99 0.51 -13.23
CA SER A 68 10.20 1.32 -13.15
C SER A 68 9.96 2.56 -12.27
N GLY A 69 10.99 3.01 -11.55
CA GLY A 69 10.89 4.20 -10.68
C GLY A 69 10.29 3.92 -9.28
N VAL A 70 10.03 2.67 -8.93
CA VAL A 70 9.56 2.29 -7.60
C VAL A 70 10.70 1.79 -6.72
N ARG A 71 10.78 2.32 -5.50
CA ARG A 71 11.63 1.83 -4.42
C ARG A 71 10.76 1.50 -3.21
N VAL A 72 11.07 0.41 -2.52
CA VAL A 72 10.33 -0.02 -1.32
C VAL A 72 11.29 -0.13 -0.16
N ASP A 73 11.02 0.62 0.92
CA ASP A 73 11.82 0.60 2.13
C ASP A 73 10.93 0.63 3.38
N ALA A 74 11.48 0.15 4.51
CA ALA A 74 10.84 0.24 5.82
C ALA A 74 11.19 1.57 6.49
N PHE A 75 10.21 2.18 7.15
CA PHE A 75 10.40 3.40 7.93
C PHE A 75 9.68 3.30 9.28
N ALA A 76 10.35 3.76 10.32
CA ALA A 76 9.75 3.95 11.64
C ALA A 76 9.31 5.40 11.85
N GLY A 77 8.37 5.64 12.74
CA GLY A 77 7.93 6.97 13.13
C GLY A 77 6.91 7.61 12.20
N LEU A 78 7.05 8.90 11.95
CA LEU A 78 6.06 9.67 11.20
C LEU A 78 6.30 9.64 9.69
N ALA A 79 5.21 9.65 8.91
CA ALA A 79 5.29 9.70 7.45
C ALA A 79 6.06 10.92 6.93
N VAL A 80 6.00 12.05 7.62
CA VAL A 80 6.77 13.27 7.27
C VAL A 80 8.29 13.08 7.44
N GLN A 81 8.70 12.31 8.44
CA GLN A 81 10.12 11.97 8.65
C GLN A 81 10.59 11.01 7.53
N ALA A 82 9.78 10.01 7.21
CA ALA A 82 10.04 9.13 6.09
C ALA A 82 10.14 9.90 4.76
N ALA A 83 9.26 10.88 4.54
CA ALA A 83 9.30 11.73 3.34
C ALA A 83 10.61 12.54 3.26
N ALA A 84 11.07 13.11 4.35
CA ALA A 84 12.35 13.83 4.40
C ALA A 84 13.53 12.92 4.09
N VAL A 85 13.60 11.74 4.73
CA VAL A 85 14.66 10.74 4.48
C VAL A 85 14.66 10.23 3.05
N ALA A 86 13.46 10.02 2.47
CA ALA A 86 13.30 9.56 1.10
C ALA A 86 13.58 10.64 0.05
N GLY A 87 13.73 11.90 0.44
CA GLY A 87 13.82 13.03 -0.48
C GLY A 87 12.52 13.27 -1.27
N ALA A 88 11.38 12.95 -0.67
CA ALA A 88 10.09 13.05 -1.34
C ALA A 88 9.56 14.48 -1.32
N HIS A 89 9.05 14.92 -2.47
CA HIS A 89 8.43 16.24 -2.65
C HIS A 89 7.00 16.29 -2.10
N PHE A 90 6.29 15.17 -2.18
CA PHE A 90 4.91 15.02 -1.75
C PHE A 90 4.69 13.67 -1.08
N ILE A 91 3.66 13.61 -0.22
CA ILE A 91 3.08 12.34 0.24
C ILE A 91 1.88 12.03 -0.66
N VAL A 92 1.78 10.81 -1.16
CA VAL A 92 0.64 10.31 -1.93
C VAL A 92 -0.23 9.44 -1.03
N LYS A 93 -1.54 9.60 -1.16
CA LYS A 93 -2.54 8.77 -0.48
C LYS A 93 -3.60 8.32 -1.47
N GLY A 94 -3.96 7.04 -1.44
CA GLY A 94 -5.10 6.52 -2.16
C GLY A 94 -6.40 6.80 -1.41
N LEU A 95 -7.45 7.17 -2.14
CA LEU A 95 -8.78 7.37 -1.58
C LEU A 95 -9.76 6.38 -2.20
N ARG A 96 -10.50 5.65 -1.36
CA ARG A 96 -11.51 4.67 -1.76
C ARG A 96 -12.92 5.16 -1.45
N THR A 97 -13.10 5.80 -0.32
CA THR A 97 -14.39 6.23 0.22
C THR A 97 -14.32 7.66 0.73
N PRO A 98 -15.47 8.35 0.88
CA PRO A 98 -15.50 9.67 1.53
C PRO A 98 -14.94 9.67 2.96
N GLY A 99 -15.14 8.58 3.72
CA GLY A 99 -14.61 8.45 5.07
C GLY A 99 -13.07 8.37 5.11
N ASP A 100 -12.44 7.76 4.11
CA ASP A 100 -10.98 7.80 3.96
C ASP A 100 -10.50 9.24 3.84
N PHE A 101 -11.20 10.06 3.03
CA PHE A 101 -10.81 11.45 2.81
C PHE A 101 -10.86 12.29 4.09
N GLU A 102 -11.87 12.13 4.92
CA GLU A 102 -11.99 12.90 6.17
C GLU A 102 -10.79 12.67 7.10
N VAL A 103 -10.40 11.41 7.28
CA VAL A 103 -9.25 11.05 8.12
C VAL A 103 -7.94 11.52 7.49
N GLU A 104 -7.74 11.27 6.21
CA GLU A 104 -6.52 11.63 5.51
C GLU A 104 -6.34 13.15 5.38
N GLN A 105 -7.44 13.92 5.28
CA GLN A 105 -7.40 15.37 5.24
C GLN A 105 -6.85 15.96 6.56
N GLN A 106 -7.32 15.48 7.71
CA GLN A 106 -6.79 15.90 9.00
C GLN A 106 -5.29 15.60 9.12
N MET A 107 -4.90 14.41 8.71
CA MET A 107 -3.48 14.01 8.71
C MET A 107 -2.65 14.90 7.77
N ALA A 108 -3.17 15.21 6.58
CA ALA A 108 -2.48 16.07 5.61
C ALA A 108 -2.25 17.49 6.14
N HIS A 109 -3.25 18.08 6.79
CA HIS A 109 -3.10 19.38 7.43
C HIS A 109 -2.09 19.36 8.57
N THR A 110 -2.12 18.32 9.39
CA THR A 110 -1.14 18.12 10.47
C THR A 110 0.27 17.98 9.91
N ASN A 111 0.47 17.11 8.92
CA ASN A 111 1.75 16.91 8.26
C ASN A 111 2.30 18.21 7.66
N HIS A 112 1.45 18.96 6.97
CA HIS A 112 1.83 20.25 6.39
C HIS A 112 2.22 21.29 7.46
N SER A 113 1.51 21.35 8.57
CA SER A 113 1.83 22.28 9.65
C SER A 113 3.18 21.98 10.32
N VAL A 114 3.57 20.71 10.37
CA VAL A 114 4.83 20.28 11.03
C VAL A 114 6.06 20.48 10.12
N THR A 115 5.94 20.18 8.83
CA THR A 115 7.11 20.10 7.93
C THR A 115 6.94 20.84 6.61
N GLY A 116 5.75 21.36 6.31
CA GLY A 116 5.43 21.97 5.01
C GLY A 116 5.18 20.95 3.88
N VAL A 117 5.36 19.66 4.11
CA VAL A 117 5.11 18.64 3.07
C VAL A 117 3.63 18.57 2.73
N ARG A 118 3.31 18.50 1.45
CA ARG A 118 1.92 18.43 0.96
C ARG A 118 1.52 17.00 0.64
N THR A 119 0.23 16.72 0.76
CA THR A 119 -0.35 15.43 0.39
C THR A 119 -1.13 15.57 -0.91
N VAL A 120 -0.93 14.62 -1.81
CA VAL A 120 -1.69 14.45 -3.05
C VAL A 120 -2.57 13.22 -2.90
N TYR A 121 -3.84 13.36 -3.25
CA TYR A 121 -4.81 12.27 -3.20
C TYR A 121 -5.04 11.70 -4.59
N LEU A 122 -4.94 10.38 -4.70
CA LEU A 122 -5.25 9.65 -5.92
C LEU A 122 -6.49 8.79 -5.68
N PRO A 123 -7.55 8.96 -6.47
CA PRO A 123 -8.71 8.08 -6.36
C PRO A 123 -8.31 6.66 -6.78
N CYS A 124 -8.65 5.67 -5.98
CA CYS A 124 -8.53 4.28 -6.37
C CYS A 124 -9.51 3.98 -7.52
N ARG A 125 -9.11 3.10 -8.42
CA ARG A 125 -10.02 2.62 -9.48
C ARG A 125 -11.26 2.00 -8.85
N ALA A 126 -12.41 2.17 -9.49
CA ALA A 126 -13.69 1.73 -8.97
C ALA A 126 -13.74 0.21 -8.70
N ASP A 127 -13.08 -0.58 -9.55
CA ASP A 127 -12.96 -2.02 -9.43
C ASP A 127 -12.00 -2.49 -8.32
N GLN A 128 -11.26 -1.57 -7.69
CA GLN A 128 -10.32 -1.83 -6.59
C GLN A 128 -10.75 -1.16 -5.26
N ALA A 129 -11.76 -0.31 -5.29
CA ALA A 129 -12.15 0.52 -4.14
C ALA A 129 -12.69 -0.27 -2.93
N TYR A 130 -13.20 -1.49 -3.16
CA TYR A 130 -13.71 -2.35 -2.09
C TYR A 130 -12.60 -3.12 -1.34
N ILE A 131 -11.37 -3.15 -1.89
CA ILE A 131 -10.27 -3.93 -1.34
C ILE A 131 -9.67 -3.23 -0.12
N SER A 132 -9.52 -3.96 0.99
CA SER A 132 -8.80 -3.49 2.15
C SER A 132 -7.99 -4.61 2.81
N SER A 133 -6.84 -4.27 3.37
CA SER A 133 -5.98 -5.23 4.08
C SER A 133 -6.74 -5.91 5.23
N ARG A 134 -7.62 -5.18 5.92
CA ARG A 134 -8.45 -5.74 7.00
C ARG A 134 -9.34 -6.87 6.50
N PHE A 135 -10.11 -6.62 5.44
CA PHE A 135 -11.02 -7.63 4.89
C PHE A 135 -10.26 -8.80 4.26
N ILE A 136 -9.12 -8.54 3.61
CA ILE A 136 -8.28 -9.61 3.08
C ILE A 136 -7.84 -10.57 4.19
N ARG A 137 -7.36 -10.05 5.33
CA ARG A 137 -6.96 -10.89 6.48
C ARG A 137 -8.14 -11.70 7.02
N GLU A 138 -9.29 -11.05 7.17
CA GLU A 138 -10.50 -11.70 7.67
C GLU A 138 -10.96 -12.82 6.73
N ILE A 139 -11.06 -12.54 5.42
CA ILE A 139 -11.46 -13.53 4.42
C ILE A 139 -10.48 -14.70 4.38
N ALA A 140 -9.17 -14.43 4.37
CA ALA A 140 -8.13 -15.46 4.33
C ALA A 140 -8.15 -16.34 5.59
N GLN A 141 -8.37 -15.75 6.76
CA GLN A 141 -8.47 -16.47 8.04
C GLN A 141 -9.61 -17.50 8.03
N TYR A 142 -10.71 -17.20 7.38
CA TYR A 142 -11.85 -18.11 7.25
C TYR A 142 -11.82 -18.97 5.97
N GLY A 143 -10.69 -19.03 5.29
CA GLY A 143 -10.49 -19.89 4.12
C GLY A 143 -11.19 -19.39 2.84
N GLY A 144 -11.57 -18.11 2.79
CA GLY A 144 -12.16 -17.49 1.60
C GLY A 144 -11.10 -17.17 0.52
N ARG A 145 -11.54 -17.01 -0.71
CA ARG A 145 -10.67 -16.70 -1.84
C ARG A 145 -10.30 -15.22 -1.88
N ILE A 146 -9.00 -14.93 -1.97
CA ILE A 146 -8.45 -13.57 -2.01
C ILE A 146 -7.52 -13.33 -3.21
N ASP A 147 -7.34 -14.32 -4.07
CA ASP A 147 -6.42 -14.29 -5.22
C ASP A 147 -6.73 -13.18 -6.23
N HIS A 148 -7.98 -12.73 -6.32
CA HIS A 148 -8.40 -11.60 -7.16
C HIS A 148 -8.16 -10.23 -6.50
N MET A 149 -7.83 -10.19 -5.21
CA MET A 149 -7.65 -8.96 -4.42
C MET A 149 -6.18 -8.59 -4.20
N VAL A 150 -5.27 -9.57 -4.35
CA VAL A 150 -3.85 -9.41 -4.02
C VAL A 150 -2.95 -9.92 -5.12
N PRO A 151 -1.70 -9.43 -5.22
CA PRO A 151 -0.67 -10.03 -6.06
C PRO A 151 -0.39 -11.48 -5.66
N ALA A 152 0.06 -12.30 -6.63
CA ALA A 152 0.27 -13.75 -6.44
C ALA A 152 1.24 -14.07 -5.28
N SER A 153 2.30 -13.29 -5.09
CA SER A 153 3.24 -13.45 -3.97
C SER A 153 2.56 -13.27 -2.61
N VAL A 154 1.65 -12.31 -2.51
CA VAL A 154 0.87 -12.05 -1.29
C VAL A 154 -0.14 -13.16 -1.03
N ALA A 155 -0.82 -13.65 -2.08
CA ALA A 155 -1.72 -14.80 -1.95
C ALA A 155 -0.99 -16.03 -1.42
N SER A 156 0.22 -16.30 -1.92
CA SER A 156 1.07 -17.41 -1.46
C SER A 156 1.50 -17.24 0.00
N ALA A 157 1.88 -16.04 0.41
CA ALA A 157 2.26 -15.75 1.79
C ALA A 157 1.08 -15.97 2.76
N LEU A 158 -0.11 -15.47 2.42
CA LEU A 158 -1.31 -15.66 3.24
C LEU A 158 -1.76 -17.13 3.30
N ALA A 159 -1.61 -17.89 2.21
CA ALA A 159 -1.83 -19.33 2.20
C ALA A 159 -0.84 -20.07 3.12
N GLY A 160 0.39 -19.58 3.27
CA GLY A 160 1.36 -20.09 4.22
C GLY A 160 0.98 -19.84 5.68
N ILE A 161 0.33 -18.70 5.95
CA ILE A 161 -0.11 -18.31 7.30
C ILE A 161 -1.42 -19.02 7.70
N PHE A 162 -2.42 -19.04 6.85
CA PHE A 162 -3.78 -19.49 7.16
C PHE A 162 -4.16 -20.85 6.54
N GLY A 163 -3.34 -21.39 5.66
CA GLY A 163 -3.69 -22.53 4.82
C GLY A 163 -4.26 -22.11 3.46
N LYS A 164 -4.39 -23.08 2.56
CA LYS A 164 -5.00 -22.83 1.25
C LYS A 164 -6.50 -22.59 1.41
N PRO A 165 -7.12 -21.75 0.54
CA PRO A 165 -8.57 -21.59 0.53
C PRO A 165 -9.28 -22.93 0.42
N SER A 166 -10.33 -23.13 1.17
CA SER A 166 -11.20 -24.31 1.03
C SER A 166 -11.76 -24.29 -0.39
N GLY A 167 -11.36 -25.26 -1.20
CA GLY A 167 -11.90 -25.40 -2.54
C GLY A 167 -13.40 -25.50 -2.45
N GLY A 168 -14.14 -24.61 -3.11
CA GLY A 168 -15.56 -24.75 -3.30
C GLY A 168 -15.78 -26.12 -3.96
N SER A 169 -16.48 -27.00 -3.29
CA SER A 169 -16.98 -28.22 -3.90
C SER A 169 -17.81 -27.79 -5.10
N GLU A 170 -17.32 -28.06 -6.30
CA GLU A 170 -18.17 -28.08 -7.48
C GLU A 170 -19.33 -29.03 -7.16
N GLY A 171 -20.46 -28.47 -6.86
CA GLY A 171 -21.71 -29.20 -6.77
C GLY A 171 -22.05 -29.72 -8.13
N SER A 172 -21.69 -30.97 -8.41
CA SER A 172 -22.35 -31.78 -9.45
C SER A 172 -23.80 -31.99 -9.04
N SER A 173 -24.72 -31.42 -9.75
CA SER A 173 -26.03 -32.02 -10.04
C SER A 173 -26.73 -31.18 -11.08
#